data_d89872d5ec8bec33922bb70ed8355fdc
#
_entry.id   d89872d5ec8bec33922bb70ed8355fdc
#
_cell.length_a   1.000
_cell.length_b   1.000
_cell.length_c   1.000
_cell.angle_alpha   90.00
_cell.angle_beta   90.00
_cell.angle_gamma   90.00
#
_symmetry.space_group_name_H-M   'P 1'
#
loop_
_entity.id
_entity.type
_entity.pdbx_description
1 polymer ?
#
loop_
_entity_poly.entity_id
_entity_poly.type
_entity_poly.pdbx_seq_one_letter_code
_entity_poly.pdbx_strand_id
1 'polypeptide(L)'
;MRFRLAVLIVGLFCFTGVLRAQSYGQYYKWEIDPFFGREIGGSYPVNLSTQTSVDKVRVNDSMSFGTFIDRSFTENFQFEFMWNANRTQTAEHDSISGQYTNAYNTDIDQFHFGALYMFRSSDKKLRPYAAAGLGFTHFENSGMNANNTAFSYGVGGGVKYYMSKHIGFRGDARFVPTYENSSPQELCDQFGNCFTANQRNFLNRANFTGGLIVRF
;
A
#
# COMPACT_ATOMS: atom_id res chain seq x y z
N MET A 1 17.23 -21.79 -7.77
CA MET A 1 16.28 -22.61 -8.55
C MET A 1 15.14 -23.23 -7.72
N ARG A 2 15.26 -23.37 -6.41
CA ARG A 2 14.22 -23.99 -5.53
C ARG A 2 13.06 -23.06 -5.15
N PHE A 3 13.24 -21.74 -5.20
CA PHE A 3 12.20 -20.76 -4.85
C PHE A 3 11.09 -20.57 -5.89
N ARG A 4 11.42 -20.81 -7.18
CA ARG A 4 10.44 -20.69 -8.28
C ARG A 4 9.41 -21.82 -8.31
N LEU A 5 9.74 -22.98 -7.72
CA LEU A 5 8.83 -24.12 -7.66
C LEU A 5 7.76 -23.96 -6.58
N ALA A 6 8.10 -23.33 -5.45
CA ALA A 6 7.16 -23.12 -4.34
C ALA A 6 6.04 -22.13 -4.69
N VAL A 7 6.34 -21.08 -5.47
CA VAL A 7 5.34 -20.10 -5.92
C VAL A 7 4.35 -20.71 -6.91
N LEU A 8 4.81 -21.64 -7.76
CA LEU A 8 3.96 -22.36 -8.71
C LEU A 8 3.01 -23.34 -8.02
N ILE A 9 3.43 -23.98 -6.93
CA ILE A 9 2.60 -24.96 -6.19
C ILE A 9 1.51 -24.24 -5.40
N VAL A 10 1.79 -23.07 -4.79
CA VAL A 10 0.78 -22.26 -4.08
C VAL A 10 -0.26 -21.71 -5.07
N GLY A 11 0.16 -21.30 -6.28
CA GLY A 11 -0.76 -20.87 -7.34
C GLY A 11 -1.70 -21.99 -7.84
N LEU A 12 -1.23 -23.24 -7.86
CA LEU A 12 -2.02 -24.37 -8.37
C LEU A 12 -3.08 -24.84 -7.37
N PHE A 13 -2.83 -24.71 -6.04
CA PHE A 13 -3.81 -25.07 -5.01
C PHE A 13 -4.99 -24.10 -4.90
N CYS A 14 -4.84 -22.85 -5.34
CA CYS A 14 -5.93 -21.87 -5.39
C CYS A 14 -6.93 -22.14 -6.52
N PHE A 15 -6.56 -22.88 -7.57
CA PHE A 15 -7.42 -23.14 -8.73
C PHE A 15 -8.35 -24.35 -8.61
N THR A 16 -8.08 -25.30 -7.70
CA THR A 16 -8.88 -26.52 -7.61
C THR A 16 -10.16 -26.40 -6.77
N GLY A 17 -10.39 -25.27 -6.11
CA GLY A 17 -11.59 -25.00 -5.30
C GLY A 17 -12.82 -24.48 -6.07
N VAL A 18 -12.77 -24.33 -7.40
CA VAL A 18 -13.78 -23.60 -8.20
C VAL A 18 -14.96 -24.45 -8.68
N LEU A 19 -14.99 -25.76 -8.42
CA LEU A 19 -15.98 -26.65 -9.06
C LEU A 19 -17.06 -27.22 -8.15
N ARG A 20 -17.56 -26.52 -7.15
CA ARG A 20 -18.88 -26.85 -6.53
C ARG A 20 -19.45 -25.68 -5.73
N ALA A 21 -20.20 -24.78 -6.37
CA ALA A 21 -21.25 -24.03 -5.68
C ALA A 21 -22.41 -23.82 -6.66
N GLN A 22 -23.44 -24.63 -6.44
CA GLN A 22 -24.71 -24.48 -7.11
C GLN A 22 -25.37 -23.17 -6.69
N SER A 23 -25.72 -22.33 -7.70
CA SER A 23 -26.95 -21.57 -7.83
C SER A 23 -27.65 -21.08 -6.57
N TYR A 24 -27.23 -19.94 -6.06
CA TYR A 24 -28.11 -18.97 -5.40
C TYR A 24 -27.67 -17.57 -5.78
N GLY A 25 -28.50 -16.81 -6.50
CA GLY A 25 -28.32 -15.44 -6.94
C GLY A 25 -26.95 -15.18 -7.61
N GLN A 26 -26.95 -14.71 -8.86
CA GLN A 26 -25.70 -14.37 -9.57
C GLN A 26 -24.92 -13.29 -8.82
N TYR A 27 -24.13 -13.69 -7.82
CA TYR A 27 -23.11 -12.84 -7.23
C TYR A 27 -21.90 -12.87 -8.16
N TYR A 28 -21.57 -11.72 -8.70
CA TYR A 28 -20.27 -11.54 -9.33
C TYR A 28 -19.22 -11.76 -8.25
N LYS A 29 -18.38 -12.78 -8.44
CA LYS A 29 -17.45 -13.22 -7.41
C LYS A 29 -16.16 -12.42 -7.39
N TRP A 30 -15.82 -11.80 -8.52
CA TRP A 30 -14.58 -11.07 -8.67
C TRP A 30 -14.83 -9.64 -9.10
N GLU A 31 -14.01 -8.74 -8.56
CA GLU A 31 -13.95 -7.33 -8.94
C GLU A 31 -12.48 -6.97 -9.17
N ILE A 32 -12.20 -6.21 -10.21
CA ILE A 32 -10.91 -5.58 -10.47
C ILE A 32 -11.17 -4.09 -10.52
N ASP A 33 -10.48 -3.34 -9.65
CA ASP A 33 -10.72 -1.93 -9.43
C ASP A 33 -9.41 -1.15 -9.69
N PRO A 34 -9.05 -0.83 -10.94
CA PRO A 34 -7.96 0.10 -11.21
C PRO A 34 -8.28 1.47 -10.62
N PHE A 35 -7.32 2.06 -9.94
CA PHE A 35 -7.49 3.32 -9.27
C PHE A 35 -6.34 4.30 -9.53
N PHE A 36 -6.66 5.55 -9.27
CA PHE A 36 -5.74 6.65 -9.21
C PHE A 36 -6.04 7.50 -7.98
N GLY A 37 -5.02 8.12 -7.38
CA GLY A 37 -5.23 8.88 -6.17
C GLY A 37 -4.05 9.73 -5.74
N ARG A 38 -4.11 10.15 -4.49
CA ARG A 38 -3.05 10.90 -3.83
C ARG A 38 -2.67 10.22 -2.53
N GLU A 39 -1.39 10.09 -2.32
CA GLU A 39 -0.82 9.66 -1.05
C GLU A 39 -0.23 10.86 -0.33
N ILE A 40 -0.67 11.05 0.90
CA ILE A 40 -0.09 12.01 1.83
C ILE A 40 1.08 11.33 2.49
N GLY A 41 2.27 11.87 2.29
CA GLY A 41 3.50 11.38 2.85
C GLY A 41 3.58 11.56 4.37
N GLY A 42 4.50 10.85 4.97
CA GLY A 42 4.79 10.91 6.39
C GLY A 42 6.20 11.41 6.67
N SER A 43 6.48 11.67 7.93
CA SER A 43 7.82 11.97 8.40
C SER A 43 8.15 11.12 9.63
N TYR A 44 9.42 10.80 9.79
CA TYR A 44 9.92 10.14 10.98
C TYR A 44 11.24 10.78 11.43
N PRO A 45 11.51 10.83 12.76
CA PRO A 45 12.76 11.35 13.29
C PRO A 45 13.89 10.38 12.99
N VAL A 46 15.07 10.93 12.72
CA VAL A 46 16.32 10.17 12.52
C VAL A 46 17.29 10.58 13.59
N ASN A 47 17.78 9.64 14.40
CA ASN A 47 18.83 9.91 15.36
C ASN A 47 20.18 9.62 14.72
N LEU A 48 20.90 10.63 14.42
CA LEU A 48 22.23 10.55 13.86
C LEU A 48 23.29 10.55 14.97
N SER A 49 24.08 9.50 15.03
CA SER A 49 25.30 9.49 15.80
C SER A 49 26.39 10.23 15.01
N THR A 50 26.68 11.46 15.43
CA THR A 50 27.82 12.30 15.00
C THR A 50 27.74 12.99 13.61
N GLN A 51 27.72 14.31 13.63
CA GLN A 51 28.13 15.29 12.60
C GLN A 51 27.14 15.66 11.48
N THR A 52 25.93 15.19 11.41
CA THR A 52 24.98 15.69 10.43
C THR A 52 23.85 16.46 11.12
N SER A 53 23.42 17.55 10.51
CA SER A 53 22.34 18.41 11.01
C SER A 53 20.93 17.88 10.70
N VAL A 54 20.82 16.69 10.09
CA VAL A 54 19.54 16.09 9.70
C VAL A 54 18.89 15.43 10.92
N ASP A 55 17.70 15.88 11.31
CA ASP A 55 16.92 15.36 12.45
C ASP A 55 15.65 14.62 12.04
N LYS A 56 15.15 14.85 10.83
CA LYS A 56 13.91 14.24 10.30
C LYS A 56 14.04 13.93 8.82
N VAL A 57 13.43 12.83 8.44
CA VAL A 57 13.23 12.47 7.03
C VAL A 57 11.73 12.51 6.73
N ARG A 58 11.36 13.09 5.61
CA ARG A 58 10.00 13.22 5.13
C ARG A 58 9.87 12.61 3.74
N VAL A 59 8.87 11.78 3.57
CA VAL A 59 8.39 11.35 2.26
C VAL A 59 7.35 12.37 1.78
N ASN A 60 7.56 12.96 0.63
CA ASN A 60 6.66 13.98 0.10
C ASN A 60 5.35 13.36 -0.39
N ASP A 61 4.30 14.20 -0.41
CA ASP A 61 3.03 13.83 -1.02
C ASP A 61 3.22 13.49 -2.49
N SER A 62 2.52 12.48 -2.97
CA SER A 62 2.64 12.04 -4.35
C SER A 62 1.32 11.55 -4.93
N MET A 63 1.27 11.44 -6.25
CA MET A 63 0.22 10.74 -6.94
C MET A 63 0.45 9.23 -6.80
N SER A 64 -0.63 8.48 -6.63
CA SER A 64 -0.62 7.02 -6.55
C SER A 64 -1.53 6.41 -7.61
N PHE A 65 -1.17 5.23 -8.06
CA PHE A 65 -1.98 4.42 -8.97
C PHE A 65 -1.81 2.95 -8.64
N GLY A 66 -2.81 2.16 -8.97
CA GLY A 66 -2.76 0.74 -8.65
C GLY A 66 -4.05 0.03 -8.97
N THR A 67 -4.25 -1.10 -8.31
CA THR A 67 -5.47 -1.88 -8.46
C THR A 67 -5.83 -2.58 -7.17
N PHE A 68 -7.13 -2.72 -6.93
CA PHE A 68 -7.67 -3.68 -5.98
C PHE A 68 -8.19 -4.88 -6.77
N ILE A 69 -8.02 -6.06 -6.21
CA ILE A 69 -8.63 -7.30 -6.69
C ILE A 69 -9.43 -7.87 -5.53
N ASP A 70 -10.74 -7.84 -5.67
CA ASP A 70 -11.65 -8.26 -4.63
C ASP A 70 -12.35 -9.56 -4.99
N ARG A 71 -12.51 -10.44 -4.02
CA ARG A 71 -13.28 -11.66 -4.13
C ARG A 71 -14.37 -11.69 -3.08
N SER A 72 -15.61 -11.71 -3.52
CA SER A 72 -16.77 -11.83 -2.63
C SER A 72 -16.84 -13.23 -2.01
N PHE A 73 -16.81 -13.28 -0.69
CA PHE A 73 -17.01 -14.51 0.08
C PHE A 73 -18.45 -14.63 0.56
N THR A 74 -19.03 -13.54 1.06
CA THR A 74 -20.43 -13.41 1.41
C THR A 74 -20.98 -12.10 0.83
N GLU A 75 -22.28 -11.82 1.05
CA GLU A 75 -22.89 -10.55 0.63
C GLU A 75 -22.18 -9.32 1.21
N ASN A 76 -21.67 -9.44 2.43
CA ASN A 76 -21.10 -8.33 3.18
C ASN A 76 -19.59 -8.44 3.35
N PHE A 77 -18.98 -9.55 2.96
CA PHE A 77 -17.55 -9.78 3.18
C PHE A 77 -16.82 -10.11 1.89
N GLN A 78 -15.74 -9.37 1.61
CA GLN A 78 -14.85 -9.58 0.48
C GLN A 78 -13.41 -9.71 0.97
N PHE A 79 -12.65 -10.62 0.38
CA PHE A 79 -11.19 -10.60 0.46
C PHE A 79 -10.65 -9.63 -0.57
N GLU A 80 -9.56 -8.97 -0.24
CA GLU A 80 -8.94 -7.97 -1.08
C GLU A 80 -7.44 -8.21 -1.21
N PHE A 81 -6.94 -8.06 -2.41
CA PHE A 81 -5.54 -7.80 -2.69
C PHE A 81 -5.42 -6.38 -3.22
N MET A 82 -4.50 -5.60 -2.66
CA MET A 82 -4.18 -4.24 -3.11
C MET A 82 -2.74 -4.18 -3.58
N TRP A 83 -2.53 -3.65 -4.77
CA TRP A 83 -1.26 -3.13 -5.23
C TRP A 83 -1.39 -1.63 -5.44
N ASN A 84 -0.50 -0.85 -4.83
CA ASN A 84 -0.44 0.60 -4.96
C ASN A 84 1.01 1.02 -5.22
N ALA A 85 1.21 1.80 -6.26
CA ALA A 85 2.50 2.34 -6.64
C ALA A 85 2.47 3.85 -6.61
N ASN A 86 3.53 4.46 -6.08
CA ASN A 86 3.71 5.89 -6.15
C ASN A 86 5.17 6.26 -6.39
N ARG A 87 5.37 7.42 -6.99
CA ARG A 87 6.67 7.99 -7.29
C ARG A 87 6.76 9.32 -6.57
N THR A 88 7.72 9.44 -5.68
CA THR A 88 7.84 10.58 -4.77
C THR A 88 9.30 11.01 -4.60
N GLN A 89 9.49 11.99 -3.75
CA GLN A 89 10.81 12.42 -3.30
C GLN A 89 10.89 12.35 -1.79
N THR A 90 12.01 11.89 -1.32
CA THR A 90 12.36 11.96 0.10
C THR A 90 13.13 13.24 0.36
N ALA A 91 12.69 13.97 1.38
CA ALA A 91 13.30 15.22 1.81
C ALA A 91 13.91 15.06 3.21
N GLU A 92 15.05 15.68 3.41
CA GLU A 92 15.78 15.73 4.68
C GLU A 92 15.56 17.12 5.32
N HIS A 93 15.31 17.11 6.63
CA HIS A 93 15.20 18.33 7.43
C HIS A 93 16.55 18.63 8.07
N ASP A 94 17.07 19.81 7.78
CA ASP A 94 18.28 20.32 8.43
C ASP A 94 17.89 21.06 9.72
N SER A 95 18.32 20.57 10.85
CA SER A 95 18.05 21.15 12.19
C SER A 95 18.70 22.52 12.40
N ILE A 96 19.73 22.87 11.62
CA ILE A 96 20.43 24.16 11.73
C ILE A 96 19.71 25.22 10.94
N SER A 97 19.38 24.93 9.67
CA SER A 97 18.67 25.87 8.79
C SER A 97 17.15 25.85 8.95
N GLY A 98 16.59 24.77 9.56
CA GLY A 98 15.16 24.55 9.68
C GLY A 98 14.45 24.28 8.35
N GLN A 99 15.18 23.96 7.29
CA GLN A 99 14.64 23.77 5.94
C GLN A 99 14.62 22.30 5.54
N TYR A 100 13.64 21.95 4.69
CA TYR A 100 13.58 20.65 4.01
C TYR A 100 14.25 20.76 2.64
N THR A 101 15.17 19.86 2.35
CA THR A 101 15.83 19.75 1.04
C THR A 101 15.51 18.38 0.45
N ASN A 102 15.02 18.35 -0.80
CA ASN A 102 14.79 17.09 -1.49
C ASN A 102 16.14 16.39 -1.73
N ALA A 103 16.28 15.20 -1.14
CA ALA A 103 17.53 14.45 -1.17
C ALA A 103 17.59 13.49 -2.36
N TYR A 104 16.52 12.69 -2.58
CA TYR A 104 16.50 11.68 -3.63
C TYR A 104 15.08 11.29 -4.06
N ASN A 105 14.97 10.72 -5.25
CA ASN A 105 13.70 10.15 -5.74
C ASN A 105 13.49 8.78 -5.11
N THR A 106 12.25 8.52 -4.70
CA THR A 106 11.85 7.27 -4.06
C THR A 106 10.63 6.69 -4.76
N ASP A 107 10.77 5.47 -5.23
CA ASP A 107 9.69 4.65 -5.77
C ASP A 107 9.16 3.76 -4.65
N ILE A 108 7.84 3.75 -4.48
CA ILE A 108 7.19 3.03 -3.39
C ILE A 108 6.11 2.13 -3.96
N ASP A 109 6.25 0.82 -3.73
CA ASP A 109 5.26 -0.19 -4.10
C ASP A 109 4.70 -0.86 -2.84
N GLN A 110 3.37 -0.86 -2.70
CA GLN A 110 2.67 -1.46 -1.56
C GLN A 110 1.86 -2.65 -2.02
N PHE A 111 1.95 -3.74 -1.27
CA PHE A 111 1.21 -4.97 -1.51
C PHE A 111 0.52 -5.39 -0.23
N HIS A 112 -0.81 -5.34 -0.19
CA HIS A 112 -1.59 -5.72 0.97
C HIS A 112 -2.60 -6.81 0.63
N PHE A 113 -2.78 -7.74 1.56
CA PHE A 113 -3.86 -8.70 1.59
C PHE A 113 -4.77 -8.38 2.77
N GLY A 114 -6.05 -8.33 2.54
CA GLY A 114 -7.00 -7.92 3.55
C GLY A 114 -8.41 -8.34 3.27
N ALA A 115 -9.30 -7.63 3.93
CA ALA A 115 -10.72 -7.86 3.82
C ALA A 115 -11.51 -6.55 3.91
N LEU A 116 -12.67 -6.56 3.26
CA LEU A 116 -13.66 -5.51 3.34
C LEU A 116 -14.93 -6.05 3.98
N TYR A 117 -15.53 -5.23 4.83
CA TYR A 117 -16.87 -5.44 5.35
C TYR A 117 -17.82 -4.37 4.81
N MET A 118 -18.81 -4.80 4.02
CA MET A 118 -19.85 -3.94 3.46
C MET A 118 -20.99 -3.75 4.44
N PHE A 119 -21.35 -2.51 4.73
CA PHE A 119 -22.43 -2.19 5.68
C PHE A 119 -23.82 -2.33 5.09
N ARG A 120 -23.94 -2.55 3.78
CA ARG A 120 -25.22 -2.69 3.08
C ARG A 120 -25.26 -3.93 2.22
N SER A 121 -26.48 -4.50 2.09
CA SER A 121 -26.75 -5.68 1.28
C SER A 121 -26.40 -5.47 -0.21
N SER A 122 -26.22 -6.57 -0.91
CA SER A 122 -25.80 -6.60 -2.32
C SER A 122 -26.83 -6.02 -3.30
N ASP A 123 -28.10 -5.86 -2.88
CA ASP A 123 -29.16 -5.23 -3.67
C ASP A 123 -29.04 -3.70 -3.78
N LYS A 124 -28.22 -3.07 -2.91
CA LYS A 124 -28.02 -1.62 -2.89
C LYS A 124 -26.91 -1.20 -3.83
N LYS A 125 -27.18 -0.13 -4.60
CA LYS A 125 -26.17 0.45 -5.52
C LYS A 125 -25.02 1.11 -4.78
N LEU A 126 -25.29 1.76 -3.65
CA LEU A 126 -24.32 2.45 -2.83
C LEU A 126 -23.96 1.60 -1.61
N ARG A 127 -22.72 1.18 -1.51
CA ARG A 127 -22.24 0.26 -0.47
C ARG A 127 -21.02 0.83 0.23
N PRO A 128 -21.19 1.52 1.36
CA PRO A 128 -20.07 1.90 2.22
C PRO A 128 -19.46 0.66 2.86
N TYR A 129 -18.14 0.71 3.08
CA TYR A 129 -17.38 -0.38 3.65
C TYR A 129 -16.26 0.09 4.58
N ALA A 130 -15.84 -0.80 5.48
CA ALA A 130 -14.59 -0.72 6.20
C ALA A 130 -13.62 -1.75 5.62
N ALA A 131 -12.33 -1.44 5.63
CA ALA A 131 -11.28 -2.29 5.10
C ALA A 131 -10.11 -2.38 6.08
N ALA A 132 -9.51 -3.55 6.16
CA ALA A 132 -8.26 -3.77 6.88
C ALA A 132 -7.40 -4.80 6.15
N GLY A 133 -6.09 -4.60 6.15
CA GLY A 133 -5.16 -5.49 5.48
C GLY A 133 -3.75 -5.43 6.07
N LEU A 134 -2.98 -6.45 5.79
CA LEU A 134 -1.58 -6.61 6.16
C LEU A 134 -0.76 -6.83 4.89
N GLY A 135 0.50 -6.43 4.90
CA GLY A 135 1.36 -6.62 3.75
C GLY A 135 2.75 -6.05 3.94
N PHE A 136 3.30 -5.60 2.85
CA PHE A 136 4.62 -4.99 2.83
C PHE A 136 4.66 -3.81 1.87
N THR A 137 5.56 -2.89 2.20
CA THR A 137 5.89 -1.74 1.37
C THR A 137 7.35 -1.89 0.94
N HIS A 138 7.58 -1.83 -0.36
CA HIS A 138 8.90 -1.84 -0.96
C HIS A 138 9.28 -0.42 -1.34
N PHE A 139 10.48 -0.01 -0.90
CA PHE A 139 11.07 1.29 -1.21
C PHE A 139 12.28 1.08 -2.11
N GLU A 140 12.31 1.77 -3.23
CA GLU A 140 13.43 1.82 -4.14
C GLU A 140 13.93 3.26 -4.24
N ASN A 141 15.15 3.52 -3.76
CA ASN A 141 15.74 4.84 -3.72
C ASN A 141 16.70 5.02 -4.88
N SER A 142 16.37 5.93 -5.80
CA SER A 142 17.23 6.25 -6.94
C SER A 142 18.46 7.03 -6.46
N GLY A 143 19.65 6.47 -6.71
CA GLY A 143 20.93 7.06 -6.28
C GLY A 143 21.54 6.46 -5.02
N MET A 144 20.82 5.62 -4.31
CA MET A 144 21.35 4.77 -3.25
C MET A 144 21.12 3.31 -3.64
N ASN A 145 22.12 2.44 -3.51
CA ASN A 145 21.92 0.99 -3.70
C ASN A 145 21.18 0.35 -2.51
N ALA A 146 20.19 1.05 -1.95
CA ALA A 146 19.46 0.67 -0.76
C ALA A 146 17.98 0.49 -1.08
N ASN A 147 17.62 -0.72 -1.49
CA ASN A 147 16.21 -1.13 -1.55
C ASN A 147 15.82 -1.68 -0.18
N ASN A 148 14.70 -1.21 0.35
CA ASN A 148 14.17 -1.65 1.63
C ASN A 148 12.75 -2.20 1.46
N THR A 149 12.46 -3.30 2.16
CA THR A 149 11.10 -3.85 2.22
C THR A 149 10.67 -3.93 3.67
N ALA A 150 9.63 -3.21 4.00
CA ALA A 150 9.14 -3.07 5.36
C ALA A 150 7.72 -3.64 5.50
N PHE A 151 7.43 -4.21 6.66
CA PHE A 151 6.07 -4.65 6.99
C PHE A 151 5.16 -3.44 7.09
N SER A 152 3.96 -3.55 6.52
CA SER A 152 2.94 -2.51 6.60
C SER A 152 1.56 -3.11 6.82
N TYR A 153 0.67 -2.30 7.38
CA TYR A 153 -0.74 -2.65 7.47
C TYR A 153 -1.59 -1.45 7.05
N GLY A 154 -2.78 -1.73 6.57
CA GLY A 154 -3.71 -0.70 6.13
C GLY A 154 -5.04 -0.83 6.85
N VAL A 155 -5.58 0.28 7.32
CA VAL A 155 -6.94 0.38 7.84
C VAL A 155 -7.62 1.57 7.21
N GLY A 156 -8.89 1.40 6.86
CA GLY A 156 -9.61 2.47 6.21
C GLY A 156 -11.03 2.07 5.83
N GLY A 157 -11.51 2.70 4.79
CA GLY A 157 -12.83 2.41 4.26
C GLY A 157 -13.17 3.33 3.09
N GLY A 158 -14.35 3.12 2.57
CA GLY A 158 -14.77 3.85 1.40
C GLY A 158 -16.19 3.55 1.01
N VAL A 159 -16.46 3.84 -0.25
CA VAL A 159 -17.78 3.65 -0.84
C VAL A 159 -17.61 3.00 -2.21
N LYS A 160 -18.36 1.93 -2.47
CA LYS A 160 -18.57 1.36 -3.80
C LYS A 160 -19.93 1.77 -4.31
N TYR A 161 -19.99 2.31 -5.53
CA TYR A 161 -21.22 2.66 -6.21
C TYR A 161 -21.36 1.86 -7.50
N TYR A 162 -22.32 0.97 -7.56
CA TYR A 162 -22.56 0.09 -8.70
C TYR A 162 -23.60 0.71 -9.64
N MET A 163 -23.14 1.19 -10.79
CA MET A 163 -24.04 1.71 -11.84
C MET A 163 -24.79 0.60 -12.55
N SER A 164 -24.10 -0.50 -12.81
CA SER A 164 -24.64 -1.69 -13.48
C SER A 164 -24.19 -2.97 -12.77
N LYS A 165 -24.54 -4.12 -13.33
CA LYS A 165 -24.11 -5.42 -12.84
C LYS A 165 -22.58 -5.62 -12.95
N HIS A 166 -21.95 -4.98 -13.94
CA HIS A 166 -20.53 -5.18 -14.28
C HIS A 166 -19.65 -3.99 -14.00
N ILE A 167 -20.21 -2.79 -13.82
CA ILE A 167 -19.45 -1.54 -13.74
C ILE A 167 -19.90 -0.73 -12.53
N GLY A 168 -18.92 -0.17 -11.83
CA GLY A 168 -19.14 0.74 -10.70
C GLY A 168 -17.98 1.69 -10.50
N PHE A 169 -18.07 2.49 -9.46
CA PHE A 169 -17.03 3.38 -8.97
C PHE A 169 -16.69 3.06 -7.54
N ARG A 170 -15.43 3.25 -7.19
CA ARG A 170 -14.92 3.12 -5.83
C ARG A 170 -14.25 4.42 -5.41
N GLY A 171 -14.57 4.89 -4.19
CA GLY A 171 -13.79 5.88 -3.46
C GLY A 171 -13.25 5.22 -2.19
N ASP A 172 -11.97 5.37 -1.94
CA ASP A 172 -11.28 4.71 -0.82
C ASP A 172 -10.38 5.70 -0.07
N ALA A 173 -10.31 5.57 1.24
CA ALA A 173 -9.39 6.32 2.11
C ALA A 173 -8.77 5.35 3.10
N ARG A 174 -7.42 5.29 3.13
CA ARG A 174 -6.66 4.37 3.99
C ARG A 174 -5.54 5.06 4.72
N PHE A 175 -5.35 4.64 5.94
CA PHE A 175 -4.16 4.92 6.73
C PHE A 175 -3.25 3.70 6.66
N VAL A 176 -1.99 3.91 6.24
CA VAL A 176 -1.02 2.86 5.96
C VAL A 176 0.28 3.12 6.73
N PRO A 177 0.36 2.72 8.00
CA PRO A 177 1.60 2.73 8.74
C PRO A 177 2.52 1.62 8.25
N THR A 178 3.76 1.99 7.96
CA THR A 178 4.84 1.09 7.55
C THR A 178 5.86 1.00 8.66
N TYR A 179 6.16 -0.20 9.11
CA TYR A 179 7.11 -0.44 10.19
C TYR A 179 8.53 -0.50 9.65
N GLU A 180 9.26 0.60 9.81
CA GLU A 180 10.67 0.68 9.51
C GLU A 180 11.47 0.02 10.64
N ASN A 181 11.91 -1.21 10.43
CA ASN A 181 12.88 -1.87 11.28
C ASN A 181 14.26 -1.71 10.65
N SER A 182 14.83 -0.56 10.81
CA SER A 182 16.21 -0.34 10.39
C SER A 182 17.12 -1.17 11.32
N SER A 183 17.51 -2.37 10.87
CA SER A 183 18.84 -2.85 11.22
C SER A 183 19.80 -1.70 10.89
N PRO A 184 20.91 -1.48 11.63
CA PRO A 184 21.82 -0.40 11.37
C PRO A 184 22.35 -0.53 9.92
N GLN A 185 21.63 0.02 8.96
CA GLN A 185 22.08 0.21 7.60
C GLN A 185 22.81 1.54 7.61
N GLU A 186 24.07 1.49 7.25
CA GLU A 186 24.78 2.69 6.92
C GLU A 186 24.17 3.26 5.64
N LEU A 187 23.35 4.30 5.80
CA LEU A 187 22.89 5.11 4.68
C LEU A 187 24.01 6.10 4.37
N CYS A 188 24.61 5.95 3.21
CA CYS A 188 25.67 6.87 2.76
C CYS A 188 25.10 7.80 1.69
N ASP A 189 25.33 9.10 1.84
CA ASP A 189 25.01 10.09 0.81
C ASP A 189 26.02 10.00 -0.35
N GLN A 190 25.72 10.71 -1.43
CA GLN A 190 26.59 10.78 -2.60
C GLN A 190 27.96 11.46 -2.32
N PHE A 191 28.13 12.06 -1.15
CA PHE A 191 29.36 12.70 -0.69
C PHE A 191 30.18 11.78 0.24
N GLY A 192 29.72 10.54 0.50
CA GLY A 192 30.40 9.55 1.34
C GLY A 192 30.12 9.69 2.84
N ASN A 193 29.15 10.51 3.26
CA ASN A 193 28.75 10.57 4.66
C ASN A 193 27.79 9.41 4.94
N CYS A 194 28.20 8.51 5.82
CA CYS A 194 27.40 7.36 6.21
C CYS A 194 26.78 7.59 7.60
N PHE A 195 25.49 7.35 7.72
CA PHE A 195 24.77 7.45 8.99
C PHE A 195 24.04 6.14 9.30
N THR A 196 24.08 5.76 10.54
CA THR A 196 23.40 4.57 11.05
C THR A 196 22.03 4.99 11.60
N ALA A 197 20.97 4.75 10.88
CA ALA A 197 19.60 4.95 11.38
C ALA A 197 19.23 3.75 12.26
N ASN A 198 19.26 3.90 13.58
CA ASN A 198 18.91 2.85 14.53
C ASN A 198 17.65 3.21 15.28
N GLN A 199 16.48 3.19 14.59
CA GLN A 199 15.20 3.41 15.26
C GLN A 199 14.06 2.56 14.66
N ARG A 200 13.27 2.02 15.57
CA ARG A 200 11.97 1.40 15.26
C ARG A 200 10.95 2.52 15.13
N ASN A 201 10.65 2.94 13.93
CA ASN A 201 9.70 4.02 13.67
C ASN A 201 8.60 3.54 12.72
N PHE A 202 7.42 4.14 12.86
CA PHE A 202 6.35 3.99 11.89
C PHE A 202 6.36 5.18 10.94
N LEU A 203 6.49 4.90 9.65
CA LEU A 203 6.19 5.86 8.61
C LEU A 203 4.68 5.83 8.37
N ASN A 204 4.00 6.86 8.88
CA ASN A 204 2.55 6.99 8.78
C ASN A 204 2.19 7.67 7.46
N ARG A 205 1.40 7.01 6.63
CA ARG A 205 0.92 7.55 5.35
C ARG A 205 -0.59 7.40 5.24
N ALA A 206 -1.22 8.31 4.48
CA ALA A 206 -2.63 8.25 4.17
C ALA A 206 -2.84 8.28 2.66
N ASN A 207 -3.66 7.35 2.16
CA ASN A 207 -3.93 7.20 0.73
C ASN A 207 -5.41 7.50 0.47
N PHE A 208 -5.69 8.34 -0.53
CA PHE A 208 -7.02 8.70 -1.00
C PHE A 208 -7.12 8.37 -2.48
N THR A 209 -7.98 7.42 -2.83
CA THR A 209 -8.07 6.92 -4.21
C THR A 209 -9.49 6.94 -4.73
N GLY A 210 -9.59 7.08 -6.06
CA GLY A 210 -10.81 6.88 -6.82
C GLY A 210 -10.56 5.91 -7.96
N GLY A 211 -11.47 4.96 -8.18
CA GLY A 211 -11.28 3.91 -9.17
C GLY A 211 -12.55 3.48 -9.86
N LEU A 212 -12.38 2.69 -10.90
CA LEU A 212 -13.43 2.06 -11.66
C LEU A 212 -13.54 0.59 -11.27
N ILE A 213 -14.73 0.14 -10.89
CA ILE A 213 -15.00 -1.27 -10.58
C ILE A 213 -15.40 -2.00 -11.86
N VAL A 214 -14.74 -3.10 -12.14
CA VAL A 214 -15.14 -4.09 -13.17
C VAL A 214 -15.43 -5.42 -12.48
N ARG A 215 -16.66 -5.94 -12.64
CA ARG A 215 -17.16 -7.16 -11.99
C ARG A 215 -17.41 -8.28 -12.99
N PHE A 216 -17.08 -9.51 -12.61
CA PHE A 216 -17.30 -10.71 -13.44
C PHE A 216 -17.41 -12.01 -12.60
#